data_3760a931b96a2534761511298855a12d
#
_entry.id   3760a931b96a2534761511298855a12d
#
_cell.length_a   1.000
_cell.length_b   1.000
_cell.length_c   1.000
_cell.angle_alpha   90.00
_cell.angle_beta   90.00
_cell.angle_gamma   90.00
#
_symmetry.space_group_name_H-M   'P 1'
#
loop_
_entity.id
_entity.type
_entity.pdbx_description
1 polymer ?
#
loop_
_entity_poly.entity_id
_entity_poly.type
_entity_poly.pdbx_seq_one_letter_code
_entity_poly.pdbx_strand_id
1 'polypeptide(L)'
;TSELNSMLNDPDVIIADTRSFKEYSEGHIPGSVHLDLFAFHWIDTTKQGIDNFNDQARRLFSFLGVTTEKKIVFYDSVSGMLAARGVWMLMYFSHQNVFMLNGGITKWKKDNFLLETKANNFKPSEFLGKVNPEIISGFEHIQDNLDNLKIIDARSTGEYDGSIVRAAQTGHIPNSINIDWNQNISDDGTFKSDEELSQIYNISKDSEIVTYCQGAYRAANSFLVLKKLGFKNVKVYLGSWGEWGNNTTLPIE
;
A
#
# COMPACT_ATOMS: atom_id res chain seq x y z
N THR A 1 1.31 17.32 -7.83
CA THR A 1 1.38 18.33 -6.75
C THR A 1 0.48 19.53 -7.04
N SER A 2 0.55 20.17 -8.23
CA SER A 2 -0.27 21.34 -8.57
C SER A 2 -1.77 21.08 -8.49
N GLU A 3 -2.24 19.91 -8.92
CA GLU A 3 -3.65 19.51 -8.81
C GLU A 3 -4.08 19.47 -7.32
N LEU A 4 -3.30 18.82 -6.45
CA LEU A 4 -3.61 18.78 -5.02
C LEU A 4 -3.59 20.19 -4.41
N ASN A 5 -2.63 21.03 -4.79
CA ASN A 5 -2.56 22.40 -4.29
C ASN A 5 -3.82 23.22 -4.64
N SER A 6 -4.44 22.98 -5.79
CA SER A 6 -5.70 23.65 -6.17
C SER A 6 -6.92 23.18 -5.37
N MET A 7 -6.81 22.04 -4.67
CA MET A 7 -7.89 21.41 -3.90
C MET A 7 -7.74 21.55 -2.37
N LEU A 8 -6.72 22.26 -1.86
CA LEU A 8 -6.45 22.35 -0.41
C LEU A 8 -7.63 22.87 0.43
N ASN A 9 -8.49 23.71 -0.15
CA ASN A 9 -9.65 24.29 0.51
C ASN A 9 -10.97 23.58 0.15
N ASP A 10 -10.91 22.47 -0.58
CA ASP A 10 -12.11 21.71 -0.93
C ASP A 10 -12.54 20.87 0.28
N PRO A 11 -13.75 21.09 0.84
CA PRO A 11 -14.24 20.37 2.02
C PRO A 11 -14.47 18.87 1.75
N ASP A 12 -14.53 18.46 0.48
CA ASP A 12 -14.73 17.08 0.07
C ASP A 12 -13.41 16.36 -0.20
N VAL A 13 -12.27 17.01 0.03
CA VAL A 13 -10.94 16.40 -0.05
C VAL A 13 -10.39 16.15 1.36
N ILE A 14 -9.97 14.91 1.60
CA ILE A 14 -9.19 14.52 2.78
C ILE A 14 -7.76 14.23 2.34
N ILE A 15 -6.81 14.90 2.95
CA ILE A 15 -5.38 14.68 2.71
C ILE A 15 -4.80 13.98 3.94
N ALA A 16 -4.22 12.81 3.76
CA ALA A 16 -3.65 12.00 4.84
C ALA A 16 -2.13 11.86 4.69
N ASP A 17 -1.39 12.38 5.66
CA ASP A 17 0.05 12.21 5.80
C ASP A 17 0.33 10.88 6.50
N THR A 18 1.00 9.96 5.81
CA THR A 18 1.30 8.63 6.33
C THR A 18 2.72 8.49 6.87
N ARG A 19 3.50 9.57 6.90
CA ARG A 19 4.85 9.61 7.47
C ARG A 19 4.82 9.50 8.99
N SER A 20 6.00 9.48 9.63
CA SER A 20 6.07 9.52 11.09
C SER A 20 5.45 10.83 11.64
N PHE A 21 4.92 10.77 12.88
CA PHE A 21 4.38 11.97 13.54
C PHE A 21 5.44 13.09 13.69
N LYS A 22 6.70 12.72 13.87
CA LYS A 22 7.80 13.68 13.93
C LYS A 22 7.91 14.46 12.60
N GLU A 23 7.95 13.77 11.47
CA GLU A 23 8.03 14.41 10.15
C GLU A 23 6.80 15.27 9.85
N TYR A 24 5.60 14.80 10.24
CA TYR A 24 4.37 15.58 10.14
C TYR A 24 4.46 16.87 10.94
N SER A 25 4.92 16.82 12.19
CA SER A 25 5.04 17.98 13.07
C SER A 25 6.10 19.00 12.63
N GLU A 26 7.15 18.53 11.92
CA GLU A 26 8.19 19.39 11.34
C GLU A 26 7.71 20.13 10.07
N GLY A 27 6.67 19.63 9.42
CA GLY A 27 6.04 20.27 8.26
C GLY A 27 5.27 19.28 7.38
N HIS A 28 4.04 19.64 7.08
CA HIS A 28 3.11 18.82 6.28
C HIS A 28 2.34 19.67 5.26
N ILE A 29 1.67 19.02 4.32
CA ILE A 29 0.82 19.69 3.33
C ILE A 29 -0.36 20.35 4.04
N PRO A 30 -0.69 21.63 3.77
CA PRO A 30 -1.77 22.33 4.46
C PRO A 30 -3.08 21.57 4.41
N GLY A 31 -3.76 21.50 5.58
CA GLY A 31 -5.02 20.78 5.73
C GLY A 31 -4.89 19.27 5.89
N SER A 32 -3.68 18.68 5.76
CA SER A 32 -3.51 17.25 5.94
C SER A 32 -3.62 16.82 7.41
N VAL A 33 -4.15 15.63 7.65
CA VAL A 33 -4.15 14.95 8.95
C VAL A 33 -3.10 13.86 8.98
N HIS A 34 -2.49 13.63 10.15
CA HIS A 34 -1.52 12.54 10.33
C HIS A 34 -2.22 11.20 10.52
N LEU A 35 -1.80 10.18 9.78
CA LEU A 35 -2.35 8.83 9.86
C LEU A 35 -1.24 7.79 9.95
N ASP A 36 -1.01 7.25 11.15
CA ASP A 36 -0.06 6.15 11.34
C ASP A 36 -0.67 4.81 10.91
N LEU A 37 -0.30 4.37 9.71
CA LEU A 37 -0.75 3.08 9.17
C LEU A 37 0.00 1.89 9.73
N PHE A 38 1.18 2.06 10.35
CA PHE A 38 1.88 0.94 11.00
C PHE A 38 1.13 0.42 12.24
N ALA A 39 0.33 1.26 12.88
CA ALA A 39 -0.58 0.83 13.95
C ALA A 39 -1.62 -0.20 13.48
N PHE A 40 -1.84 -0.33 12.17
CA PHE A 40 -2.75 -1.28 11.53
C PHE A 40 -2.02 -2.41 10.79
N HIS A 41 -0.87 -2.80 11.30
CA HIS A 41 -0.13 -3.97 10.80
C HIS A 41 -0.94 -5.25 11.03
N TRP A 42 -1.05 -6.10 10.00
CA TRP A 42 -1.89 -7.29 10.03
C TRP A 42 -1.17 -8.49 9.41
N ILE A 43 -1.18 -9.62 10.11
CA ILE A 43 -0.47 -10.84 9.71
C ILE A 43 -1.34 -12.11 9.84
N ASP A 44 -2.65 -11.97 10.00
CA ASP A 44 -3.59 -13.09 10.11
C ASP A 44 -4.59 -13.03 8.94
N THR A 45 -4.50 -13.97 8.02
CA THR A 45 -5.40 -14.07 6.86
C THR A 45 -6.37 -15.24 6.95
N THR A 46 -6.54 -15.84 8.15
CA THR A 46 -7.68 -16.71 8.42
C THR A 46 -8.99 -15.93 8.22
N LYS A 47 -10.10 -16.64 8.04
CA LYS A 47 -11.41 -15.99 7.92
C LYS A 47 -11.67 -15.00 9.05
N GLN A 48 -11.42 -15.40 10.31
CA GLN A 48 -11.59 -14.53 11.48
C GLN A 48 -10.61 -13.35 11.45
N GLY A 49 -9.36 -13.57 11.03
CA GLY A 49 -8.36 -12.53 10.87
C GLY A 49 -8.81 -11.47 9.87
N ILE A 50 -9.31 -11.86 8.71
CA ILE A 50 -9.85 -10.94 7.69
C ILE A 50 -11.08 -10.18 8.22
N ASP A 51 -12.00 -10.85 8.92
CA ASP A 51 -13.17 -10.18 9.50
C ASP A 51 -12.74 -9.11 10.52
N ASN A 52 -11.77 -9.40 11.38
CA ASN A 52 -11.21 -8.44 12.33
C ASN A 52 -10.47 -7.28 11.65
N PHE A 53 -9.71 -7.57 10.58
CA PHE A 53 -9.07 -6.53 9.76
C PHE A 53 -10.11 -5.58 9.17
N ASN A 54 -11.19 -6.13 8.62
CA ASN A 54 -12.27 -5.34 8.04
C ASN A 54 -12.92 -4.39 9.06
N ASP A 55 -13.19 -4.87 10.26
CA ASP A 55 -13.79 -4.06 11.32
C ASP A 55 -12.86 -2.93 11.78
N GLN A 56 -11.57 -3.24 11.97
CA GLN A 56 -10.60 -2.22 12.35
C GLN A 56 -10.37 -1.19 11.24
N ALA A 57 -10.26 -1.62 9.99
CA ALA A 57 -10.10 -0.72 8.86
C ALA A 57 -11.32 0.21 8.67
N ARG A 58 -12.56 -0.30 8.86
CA ARG A 58 -13.77 0.55 8.83
C ARG A 58 -13.74 1.61 9.94
N ARG A 59 -13.33 1.25 11.16
CA ARG A 59 -13.17 2.20 12.26
C ARG A 59 -12.13 3.27 11.94
N LEU A 60 -10.99 2.87 11.36
CA LEU A 60 -9.94 3.79 10.94
C LEU A 60 -10.48 4.81 9.93
N PHE A 61 -11.15 4.35 8.87
CA PHE A 61 -11.68 5.23 7.83
C PHE A 61 -12.86 6.06 8.30
N SER A 62 -13.67 5.55 9.23
CA SER A 62 -14.68 6.35 9.92
C SER A 62 -14.04 7.48 10.73
N PHE A 63 -12.98 7.19 11.47
CA PHE A 63 -12.24 8.20 12.23
C PHE A 63 -11.58 9.23 11.31
N LEU A 64 -11.04 8.81 10.16
CA LEU A 64 -10.48 9.70 9.13
C LEU A 64 -11.54 10.60 8.49
N GLY A 65 -12.82 10.24 8.58
CA GLY A 65 -13.92 11.01 8.01
C GLY A 65 -14.26 10.65 6.57
N VAL A 66 -13.90 9.43 6.14
CA VAL A 66 -14.18 8.96 4.77
C VAL A 66 -15.68 8.74 4.59
N THR A 67 -16.22 9.29 3.50
CA THR A 67 -17.57 8.98 2.97
C THR A 67 -17.44 8.61 1.50
N THR A 68 -18.49 8.05 0.91
CA THR A 68 -18.47 7.61 -0.51
C THR A 68 -18.14 8.72 -1.51
N GLU A 69 -18.49 9.96 -1.17
CA GLU A 69 -18.35 11.12 -2.06
C GLU A 69 -16.97 11.78 -1.96
N LYS A 70 -16.30 11.62 -0.80
CA LYS A 70 -15.03 12.32 -0.56
C LYS A 70 -13.88 11.75 -1.38
N LYS A 71 -13.02 12.65 -1.81
CA LYS A 71 -11.73 12.35 -2.43
C LYS A 71 -10.69 12.21 -1.32
N ILE A 72 -9.99 11.08 -1.30
CA ILE A 72 -8.95 10.81 -0.31
C ILE A 72 -7.60 10.79 -1.02
N VAL A 73 -6.67 11.61 -0.55
CA VAL A 73 -5.29 11.67 -1.09
C VAL A 73 -4.32 11.28 0.02
N PHE A 74 -3.68 10.14 -0.14
CA PHE A 74 -2.58 9.74 0.73
C PHE A 74 -1.25 10.25 0.19
N TYR A 75 -0.35 10.65 1.07
CA TYR A 75 1.03 10.91 0.71
C TYR A 75 2.02 10.41 1.75
N ASP A 76 3.22 10.15 1.27
CA ASP A 76 4.40 9.71 2.00
C ASP A 76 5.56 10.67 1.71
N SER A 77 6.78 10.34 2.07
CA SER A 77 7.97 11.11 1.70
C SER A 77 8.19 11.18 0.19
N VAL A 78 7.94 10.06 -0.49
CA VAL A 78 8.00 9.88 -1.95
C VAL A 78 6.73 9.17 -2.42
N SER A 79 6.71 8.56 -3.59
CA SER A 79 5.67 7.60 -3.99
C SER A 79 5.78 6.30 -3.20
N GLY A 80 5.66 6.42 -1.87
CA GLY A 80 6.10 5.42 -0.90
C GLY A 80 5.07 4.35 -0.55
N MET A 81 5.55 3.41 0.27
CA MET A 81 4.79 2.21 0.62
C MET A 81 3.63 2.47 1.60
N LEU A 82 3.73 3.50 2.46
CA LEU A 82 2.69 3.81 3.44
C LEU A 82 1.49 4.46 2.77
N ALA A 83 1.72 5.44 1.89
CA ALA A 83 0.66 6.04 1.07
C ALA A 83 -0.01 4.97 0.18
N ALA A 84 0.79 4.11 -0.46
CA ALA A 84 0.27 3.01 -1.26
C ALA A 84 -0.60 2.04 -0.45
N ARG A 85 -0.24 1.76 0.80
CA ARG A 85 -1.05 0.94 1.71
C ARG A 85 -2.40 1.57 1.98
N GLY A 86 -2.46 2.88 2.25
CA GLY A 86 -3.72 3.61 2.45
C GLY A 86 -4.62 3.55 1.22
N VAL A 87 -4.05 3.78 0.04
CA VAL A 87 -4.79 3.67 -1.24
C VAL A 87 -5.34 2.27 -1.45
N TRP A 88 -4.49 1.22 -1.30
CA TRP A 88 -4.92 -0.16 -1.46
C TRP A 88 -6.05 -0.53 -0.49
N MET A 89 -5.97 -0.12 0.78
CA MET A 89 -7.01 -0.39 1.77
C MET A 89 -8.36 0.21 1.36
N LEU A 90 -8.39 1.45 0.87
CA LEU A 90 -9.64 2.05 0.40
C LEU A 90 -10.15 1.42 -0.91
N MET A 91 -9.26 1.05 -1.84
CA MET A 91 -9.64 0.26 -3.02
C MET A 91 -10.23 -1.10 -2.61
N TYR A 92 -9.69 -1.73 -1.56
CA TYR A 92 -10.22 -2.97 -1.00
C TYR A 92 -11.66 -2.79 -0.46
N PHE A 93 -11.99 -1.60 0.05
CA PHE A 93 -13.37 -1.25 0.41
C PHE A 93 -14.16 -0.61 -0.74
N SER A 94 -13.75 -0.83 -1.98
CA SER A 94 -14.41 -0.36 -3.21
C SER A 94 -14.60 1.17 -3.26
N HIS A 95 -13.77 1.93 -2.53
CA HIS A 95 -13.78 3.39 -2.61
C HIS A 95 -13.11 3.84 -3.91
N GLN A 96 -13.86 4.58 -4.76
CA GLN A 96 -13.40 4.94 -6.10
C GLN A 96 -12.53 6.20 -6.14
N ASN A 97 -12.76 7.13 -5.21
CA ASN A 97 -12.13 8.44 -5.19
C ASN A 97 -10.88 8.45 -4.28
N VAL A 98 -9.98 7.50 -4.47
CA VAL A 98 -8.74 7.40 -3.69
C VAL A 98 -7.51 7.57 -4.58
N PHE A 99 -6.55 8.35 -4.10
CA PHE A 99 -5.37 8.75 -4.84
C PHE A 99 -4.11 8.72 -3.97
N MET A 100 -2.97 8.60 -4.62
CA MET A 100 -1.66 8.81 -4.02
C MET A 100 -1.00 10.03 -4.65
N LEU A 101 -0.40 10.90 -3.82
CA LEU A 101 0.40 12.01 -4.32
C LEU A 101 1.73 11.49 -4.90
N ASN A 102 1.84 11.49 -6.22
CA ASN A 102 3.05 11.04 -6.91
C ASN A 102 4.24 11.96 -6.60
N GLY A 103 5.32 11.37 -6.05
CA GLY A 103 6.49 12.09 -5.55
C GLY A 103 6.38 12.56 -4.10
N GLY A 104 5.24 12.39 -3.45
CA GLY A 104 5.02 12.69 -2.03
C GLY A 104 5.37 14.12 -1.65
N ILE A 105 5.72 14.30 -0.37
CA ILE A 105 6.08 15.64 0.16
C ILE A 105 7.44 16.11 -0.37
N THR A 106 8.31 15.21 -0.80
CA THR A 106 9.60 15.58 -1.41
C THR A 106 9.38 16.41 -2.68
N LYS A 107 8.51 15.92 -3.56
CA LYS A 107 8.15 16.66 -4.76
C LYS A 107 7.34 17.93 -4.45
N TRP A 108 6.46 17.88 -3.46
CA TRP A 108 5.71 19.06 -2.99
C TRP A 108 6.64 20.21 -2.61
N LYS A 109 7.69 19.90 -1.80
CA LYS A 109 8.73 20.87 -1.40
C LYS A 109 9.55 21.36 -2.60
N LYS A 110 9.92 20.46 -3.52
CA LYS A 110 10.67 20.79 -4.73
C LYS A 110 9.89 21.73 -5.65
N ASP A 111 8.59 21.59 -5.71
CA ASP A 111 7.69 22.46 -6.48
C ASP A 111 7.38 23.78 -5.73
N ASN A 112 8.03 24.04 -4.57
CA ASN A 112 7.93 25.24 -3.74
C ASN A 112 6.51 25.53 -3.21
N PHE A 113 5.69 24.52 -2.97
CA PHE A 113 4.41 24.69 -2.32
C PHE A 113 4.56 24.87 -0.80
N LEU A 114 3.59 25.56 -0.20
CA LEU A 114 3.60 25.86 1.23
C LEU A 114 3.46 24.60 2.08
N LEU A 115 4.02 24.68 3.29
CA LEU A 115 3.83 23.70 4.35
C LEU A 115 3.22 24.41 5.57
N GLU A 116 2.57 23.64 6.42
CA GLU A 116 2.17 24.06 7.75
C GLU A 116 2.71 23.10 8.82
N THR A 117 2.69 23.56 10.08
CA THR A 117 3.14 22.76 11.25
C THR A 117 2.05 22.60 12.29
N LYS A 118 0.91 23.32 12.11
CA LYS A 118 -0.23 23.22 13.02
C LYS A 118 -1.01 21.94 12.69
N ALA A 119 -1.13 21.06 13.68
CA ALA A 119 -1.89 19.82 13.51
C ALA A 119 -3.37 20.09 13.18
N ASN A 120 -3.89 19.34 12.22
CA ASN A 120 -5.29 19.37 11.82
C ASN A 120 -6.11 18.30 12.54
N ASN A 121 -7.38 18.58 12.78
CA ASN A 121 -8.29 17.67 13.44
C ASN A 121 -9.00 16.76 12.44
N PHE A 122 -9.19 15.51 12.80
CA PHE A 122 -10.09 14.61 12.11
C PHE A 122 -11.54 15.10 12.22
N LYS A 123 -12.33 14.80 11.19
CA LYS A 123 -13.78 15.03 11.18
C LYS A 123 -14.47 13.69 10.96
N PRO A 124 -14.68 12.88 12.01
CA PRO A 124 -15.20 11.52 11.89
C PRO A 124 -16.53 11.44 11.14
N SER A 125 -16.73 10.33 10.45
CA SER A 125 -17.95 9.98 9.72
C SER A 125 -18.28 8.51 9.99
N GLU A 126 -19.30 7.98 9.35
CA GLU A 126 -19.56 6.56 9.27
C GLU A 126 -19.07 6.03 7.90
N PHE A 127 -18.09 5.11 7.92
CA PHE A 127 -17.57 4.48 6.71
C PHE A 127 -18.13 3.06 6.54
N LEU A 128 -18.93 2.84 5.50
CA LEU A 128 -19.62 1.58 5.18
C LEU A 128 -19.07 0.89 3.92
N GLY A 129 -17.80 1.11 3.59
CA GLY A 129 -17.18 0.58 2.38
C GLY A 129 -17.41 -0.93 2.19
N LYS A 130 -17.74 -1.32 0.96
CA LYS A 130 -17.98 -2.71 0.57
C LYS A 130 -16.66 -3.40 0.23
N VAL A 131 -16.39 -4.53 0.86
CA VAL A 131 -15.19 -5.34 0.59
C VAL A 131 -15.16 -5.81 -0.87
N ASN A 132 -14.00 -5.67 -1.51
CA ASN A 132 -13.67 -6.24 -2.81
C ASN A 132 -12.66 -7.39 -2.63
N PRO A 133 -13.11 -8.66 -2.64
CA PRO A 133 -12.23 -9.81 -2.43
C PRO A 133 -11.25 -10.06 -3.58
N GLU A 134 -11.44 -9.42 -4.74
CA GLU A 134 -10.62 -9.66 -5.94
C GLU A 134 -9.22 -9.06 -5.83
N ILE A 135 -8.95 -8.20 -4.85
CA ILE A 135 -7.65 -7.54 -4.70
C ILE A 135 -6.90 -7.88 -3.41
N ILE A 136 -7.40 -8.87 -2.66
CA ILE A 136 -6.75 -9.42 -1.46
C ILE A 136 -6.49 -10.91 -1.64
N SER A 137 -5.43 -11.41 -1.01
CA SER A 137 -5.11 -12.83 -0.91
C SER A 137 -4.77 -13.19 0.54
N GLY A 138 -5.09 -14.41 0.94
CA GLY A 138 -4.60 -15.05 2.14
C GLY A 138 -3.63 -16.17 1.81
N PHE A 139 -3.03 -16.79 2.84
CA PHE A 139 -2.05 -17.86 2.66
C PHE A 139 -2.65 -19.11 2.00
N GLU A 140 -3.89 -19.49 2.32
CA GLU A 140 -4.55 -20.66 1.72
C GLU A 140 -4.64 -20.55 0.20
N HIS A 141 -5.09 -19.38 -0.31
CA HIS A 141 -5.17 -19.13 -1.75
C HIS A 141 -3.82 -19.31 -2.45
N ILE A 142 -2.72 -18.84 -1.85
CA ILE A 142 -1.38 -18.97 -2.41
C ILE A 142 -0.94 -20.42 -2.36
N GLN A 143 -1.10 -21.10 -1.23
CA GLN A 143 -0.69 -22.49 -1.03
C GLN A 143 -1.36 -23.42 -2.04
N ASP A 144 -2.66 -23.22 -2.29
CA ASP A 144 -3.47 -24.05 -3.19
C ASP A 144 -3.15 -23.80 -4.68
N ASN A 145 -2.48 -22.68 -5.01
CA ASN A 145 -2.27 -22.23 -6.39
C ASN A 145 -0.81 -21.89 -6.73
N LEU A 146 0.19 -22.36 -5.97
CA LEU A 146 1.60 -22.02 -6.14
C LEU A 146 2.13 -22.15 -7.57
N ASP A 147 1.69 -23.17 -8.31
CA ASP A 147 2.16 -23.44 -9.68
C ASP A 147 1.46 -22.55 -10.75
N ASN A 148 0.35 -21.93 -10.41
CA ASN A 148 -0.47 -21.16 -11.34
C ASN A 148 -0.33 -19.65 -11.17
N LEU A 149 0.06 -19.20 -9.98
CA LEU A 149 0.21 -17.80 -9.65
C LEU A 149 1.55 -17.22 -10.12
N LYS A 150 1.55 -15.94 -10.45
CA LYS A 150 2.76 -15.13 -10.52
C LYS A 150 2.92 -14.40 -9.19
N ILE A 151 3.83 -14.88 -8.36
CA ILE A 151 4.04 -14.34 -7.01
C ILE A 151 5.20 -13.35 -7.07
N ILE A 152 5.00 -12.13 -6.61
CA ILE A 152 6.02 -11.08 -6.58
C ILE A 152 6.39 -10.78 -5.13
N ASP A 153 7.65 -11.02 -4.80
CA ASP A 153 8.25 -10.59 -3.53
C ASP A 153 8.78 -9.16 -3.68
N ALA A 154 8.10 -8.22 -3.02
CA ALA A 154 8.47 -6.81 -3.02
C ALA A 154 9.48 -6.44 -1.91
N ARG A 155 10.10 -7.43 -1.25
CA ARG A 155 11.16 -7.24 -0.25
C ARG A 155 12.50 -6.98 -0.93
N SER A 156 13.50 -6.60 -0.12
CA SER A 156 14.89 -6.52 -0.59
C SER A 156 15.42 -7.91 -0.97
N THR A 157 16.45 -7.92 -1.82
CA THR A 157 17.13 -9.17 -2.22
C THR A 157 17.63 -9.95 -1.00
N GLY A 158 18.19 -9.26 0.01
CA GLY A 158 18.68 -9.95 1.21
C GLY A 158 17.57 -10.55 2.09
N GLU A 159 16.33 -10.01 2.05
CA GLU A 159 15.18 -10.65 2.69
C GLU A 159 14.70 -11.86 1.87
N TYR A 160 14.78 -11.78 0.54
CA TYR A 160 14.38 -12.82 -0.38
C TYR A 160 15.31 -14.03 -0.34
N ASP A 161 16.63 -13.82 -0.39
CA ASP A 161 17.65 -14.88 -0.35
C ASP A 161 17.93 -15.42 1.06
N GLY A 162 17.27 -14.86 2.08
CA GLY A 162 17.38 -15.29 3.47
C GLY A 162 18.60 -14.76 4.23
N SER A 163 19.43 -13.89 3.64
CA SER A 163 20.56 -13.25 4.34
C SER A 163 20.10 -12.23 5.38
N ILE A 164 18.87 -11.67 5.24
CA ILE A 164 18.22 -10.82 6.23
C ILE A 164 16.99 -11.54 6.80
N VAL A 165 17.04 -11.88 8.08
CA VAL A 165 16.01 -12.66 8.78
C VAL A 165 14.96 -11.73 9.42
N ARG A 166 13.65 -11.94 9.10
CA ARG A 166 12.54 -11.17 9.67
C ARG A 166 11.34 -12.01 10.13
N ALA A 167 11.50 -13.35 10.13
CA ALA A 167 10.50 -14.31 10.59
C ALA A 167 11.20 -15.55 11.17
N ALA A 168 10.44 -16.54 11.60
CA ALA A 168 11.00 -17.80 12.13
C ALA A 168 11.77 -18.59 11.06
N GLN A 169 11.36 -18.45 9.79
CA GLN A 169 12.01 -19.06 8.63
C GLN A 169 12.67 -17.99 7.76
N THR A 170 13.67 -18.38 6.97
CA THR A 170 14.38 -17.53 6.00
C THR A 170 14.05 -17.95 4.58
N GLY A 171 14.29 -17.09 3.60
CA GLY A 171 14.00 -17.38 2.20
C GLY A 171 12.71 -16.69 1.71
N HIS A 172 11.95 -17.35 0.85
CA HIS A 172 10.81 -16.77 0.17
C HIS A 172 9.72 -17.81 -0.14
N ILE A 173 8.53 -17.32 -0.56
CA ILE A 173 7.43 -18.18 -1.02
C ILE A 173 7.88 -18.87 -2.32
N PRO A 174 7.74 -20.20 -2.44
CA PRO A 174 8.18 -20.93 -3.63
C PRO A 174 7.61 -20.33 -4.93
N ASN A 175 8.41 -20.39 -5.99
CA ASN A 175 8.10 -19.84 -7.32
C ASN A 175 7.94 -18.30 -7.35
N SER A 176 8.24 -17.57 -6.27
CA SER A 176 8.15 -16.12 -6.29
C SER A 176 9.32 -15.46 -7.03
N ILE A 177 9.07 -14.29 -7.60
CA ILE A 177 10.06 -13.47 -8.30
C ILE A 177 10.34 -12.25 -7.42
N ASN A 178 11.63 -12.00 -7.09
CA ASN A 178 12.01 -10.82 -6.33
C ASN A 178 12.02 -9.57 -7.23
N ILE A 179 11.15 -8.63 -6.92
CA ILE A 179 11.13 -7.28 -7.49
C ILE A 179 11.02 -6.30 -6.32
N ASP A 180 12.15 -5.84 -5.80
CA ASP A 180 12.18 -4.86 -4.71
C ASP A 180 11.35 -3.63 -5.10
N TRP A 181 10.39 -3.24 -4.27
CA TRP A 181 9.49 -2.11 -4.52
C TRP A 181 10.22 -0.78 -4.80
N ASN A 182 11.45 -0.62 -4.30
CA ASN A 182 12.28 0.55 -4.59
C ASN A 182 12.58 0.71 -6.09
N GLN A 183 12.54 -0.39 -6.85
CA GLN A 183 12.71 -0.33 -8.31
C GLN A 183 11.58 0.41 -9.01
N ASN A 184 10.44 0.62 -8.34
CA ASN A 184 9.32 1.37 -8.88
C ASN A 184 9.54 2.90 -8.85
N ILE A 185 10.49 3.37 -8.06
CA ILE A 185 10.66 4.77 -7.72
C ILE A 185 11.85 5.34 -8.50
N SER A 186 11.68 6.50 -9.10
CA SER A 186 12.73 7.28 -9.74
C SER A 186 13.49 8.15 -8.73
N ASP A 187 14.62 8.70 -9.12
CA ASP A 187 15.49 9.51 -8.26
C ASP A 187 14.82 10.76 -7.70
N ASP A 188 13.77 11.25 -8.36
CA ASP A 188 12.99 12.41 -7.89
C ASP A 188 11.84 12.03 -6.93
N GLY A 189 11.73 10.74 -6.59
CA GLY A 189 10.72 10.21 -5.67
C GLY A 189 9.36 9.91 -6.31
N THR A 190 9.19 10.14 -7.61
CA THR A 190 7.97 9.76 -8.34
C THR A 190 8.01 8.28 -8.75
N PHE A 191 6.90 7.72 -9.19
CA PHE A 191 6.95 6.47 -9.93
C PHE A 191 7.72 6.67 -11.25
N LYS A 192 8.47 5.67 -11.64
CA LYS A 192 9.08 5.58 -12.97
C LYS A 192 8.02 5.67 -14.08
N SER A 193 8.47 5.92 -15.31
CA SER A 193 7.60 5.91 -16.49
C SER A 193 6.95 4.54 -16.73
N ASP A 194 5.85 4.51 -17.47
CA ASP A 194 5.15 3.26 -17.78
C ASP A 194 6.02 2.31 -18.61
N GLU A 195 6.91 2.85 -19.44
CA GLU A 195 7.88 2.11 -20.23
C GLU A 195 8.90 1.40 -19.33
N GLU A 196 9.52 2.14 -18.39
CA GLU A 196 10.50 1.58 -17.45
C GLU A 196 9.84 0.53 -16.53
N LEU A 197 8.66 0.83 -15.99
CA LEU A 197 7.91 -0.09 -15.16
C LEU A 197 7.49 -1.36 -15.92
N SER A 198 7.11 -1.24 -17.20
CA SER A 198 6.77 -2.39 -18.04
C SER A 198 7.97 -3.30 -18.32
N GLN A 199 9.19 -2.76 -18.32
CA GLN A 199 10.41 -3.57 -18.41
C GLN A 199 10.70 -4.32 -17.11
N ILE A 200 10.44 -3.71 -15.94
CA ILE A 200 10.59 -4.34 -14.63
C ILE A 200 9.56 -5.46 -14.48
N TYR A 201 8.29 -5.19 -14.80
CA TYR A 201 7.18 -6.15 -14.68
C TYR A 201 6.90 -6.84 -16.04
N ASN A 202 7.90 -7.50 -16.59
CA ASN A 202 7.77 -8.25 -17.85
C ASN A 202 7.01 -9.57 -17.64
N ILE A 203 5.73 -9.46 -17.30
CA ILE A 203 4.81 -10.56 -16.99
C ILE A 203 3.60 -10.44 -17.93
N SER A 204 3.00 -11.59 -18.31
CA SER A 204 1.77 -11.59 -19.11
C SER A 204 0.64 -10.84 -18.37
N LYS A 205 -0.10 -9.98 -19.09
CA LYS A 205 -1.24 -9.23 -18.55
C LYS A 205 -2.42 -10.11 -18.12
N ASP A 206 -2.46 -11.34 -18.61
CA ASP A 206 -3.53 -12.31 -18.30
C ASP A 206 -3.20 -13.14 -17.06
N SER A 207 -1.99 -13.01 -16.51
CA SER A 207 -1.59 -13.72 -15.30
C SER A 207 -2.38 -13.25 -14.08
N GLU A 208 -2.71 -14.18 -13.19
CA GLU A 208 -3.08 -13.86 -11.83
C GLU A 208 -1.82 -13.58 -11.02
N ILE A 209 -1.73 -12.38 -10.44
CA ILE A 209 -0.54 -11.92 -9.72
C ILE A 209 -0.87 -11.71 -8.25
N VAL A 210 -0.02 -12.24 -7.38
CA VAL A 210 -0.06 -11.93 -5.95
C VAL A 210 1.23 -11.21 -5.57
N THR A 211 1.11 -10.03 -4.97
CA THR A 211 2.25 -9.30 -4.41
C THR A 211 2.32 -9.51 -2.91
N TYR A 212 3.52 -9.71 -2.36
CA TYR A 212 3.74 -9.77 -0.91
C TYR A 212 5.02 -9.04 -0.51
N CYS A 213 5.18 -8.80 0.78
CA CYS A 213 6.42 -8.29 1.37
C CYS A 213 6.59 -8.80 2.81
N GLN A 214 6.93 -7.97 3.80
CA GLN A 214 6.93 -8.36 5.21
C GLN A 214 5.52 -8.29 5.83
N GLY A 215 4.70 -7.29 5.46
CA GLY A 215 3.36 -7.04 6.03
C GLY A 215 2.49 -6.17 5.12
N ALA A 216 2.55 -6.42 3.81
CA ALA A 216 1.70 -5.86 2.75
C ALA A 216 1.83 -4.35 2.45
N TYR A 217 2.83 -3.64 2.98
CA TYR A 217 3.05 -2.21 2.67
C TYR A 217 3.76 -2.03 1.33
N ARG A 218 4.95 -2.62 1.17
CA ARG A 218 5.73 -2.63 -0.07
C ARG A 218 4.97 -3.35 -1.19
N ALA A 219 4.27 -4.42 -0.84
CA ALA A 219 3.39 -5.14 -1.76
C ALA A 219 2.26 -4.27 -2.31
N ALA A 220 1.66 -3.39 -1.49
CA ALA A 220 0.66 -2.44 -1.95
C ALA A 220 1.23 -1.44 -2.97
N ASN A 221 2.49 -1.02 -2.83
CA ASN A 221 3.16 -0.18 -3.83
C ASN A 221 3.28 -0.90 -5.17
N SER A 222 3.80 -2.14 -5.17
CA SER A 222 3.87 -2.97 -6.39
C SER A 222 2.49 -3.25 -7.00
N PHE A 223 1.47 -3.47 -6.16
CA PHE A 223 0.08 -3.60 -6.61
C PHE A 223 -0.40 -2.35 -7.38
N LEU A 224 -0.17 -1.15 -6.85
CA LEU A 224 -0.59 0.09 -7.52
C LEU A 224 0.11 0.27 -8.86
N VAL A 225 1.41 -0.04 -8.94
CA VAL A 225 2.16 -0.02 -10.20
C VAL A 225 1.56 -1.00 -11.21
N LEU A 226 1.30 -2.24 -10.81
CA LEU A 226 0.69 -3.24 -11.69
C LEU A 226 -0.70 -2.80 -12.17
N LYS A 227 -1.53 -2.24 -11.30
CA LYS A 227 -2.85 -1.69 -11.69
C LYS A 227 -2.70 -0.51 -12.66
N LYS A 228 -1.74 0.39 -12.44
CA LYS A 228 -1.41 1.50 -13.34
C LYS A 228 -0.98 1.00 -14.73
N LEU A 229 -0.20 -0.09 -14.79
CA LEU A 229 0.21 -0.74 -16.02
C LEU A 229 -0.91 -1.54 -16.71
N GLY A 230 -2.12 -1.59 -16.14
CA GLY A 230 -3.29 -2.24 -16.72
C GLY A 230 -3.41 -3.76 -16.46
N PHE A 231 -2.67 -4.31 -15.50
CA PHE A 231 -2.91 -5.67 -15.05
C PHE A 231 -4.26 -5.77 -14.33
N LYS A 232 -5.09 -6.73 -14.72
CA LYS A 232 -6.46 -6.87 -14.20
C LYS A 232 -6.50 -7.69 -12.91
N ASN A 233 -5.82 -8.83 -12.88
CA ASN A 233 -5.88 -9.85 -11.84
C ASN A 233 -4.70 -9.71 -10.89
N VAL A 234 -4.72 -8.70 -10.03
CA VAL A 234 -3.65 -8.43 -9.05
C VAL A 234 -4.23 -8.41 -7.66
N LYS A 235 -3.63 -9.17 -6.76
CA LYS A 235 -3.99 -9.25 -5.34
C LYS A 235 -2.79 -8.87 -4.47
N VAL A 236 -3.06 -8.35 -3.28
CA VAL A 236 -2.05 -8.19 -2.22
C VAL A 236 -2.27 -9.30 -1.19
N TYR A 237 -1.24 -10.07 -0.89
CA TYR A 237 -1.24 -10.99 0.23
C TYR A 237 -1.09 -10.21 1.54
N LEU A 238 -2.20 -10.09 2.28
CA LEU A 238 -2.29 -9.25 3.47
C LEU A 238 -1.31 -9.67 4.57
N GLY A 239 -1.23 -10.97 4.88
CA GLY A 239 -0.35 -11.52 5.91
C GLY A 239 1.13 -11.48 5.55
N SER A 240 1.42 -11.58 4.23
CA SER A 240 2.78 -11.50 3.70
C SER A 240 3.76 -12.47 4.38
N TRP A 241 5.07 -12.17 4.35
CA TRP A 241 6.09 -12.98 5.00
C TRP A 241 5.94 -13.04 6.53
N GLY A 242 5.32 -12.00 7.13
CA GLY A 242 4.99 -11.99 8.55
C GLY A 242 4.08 -13.15 8.97
N GLU A 243 3.19 -13.59 8.09
CA GLU A 243 2.37 -14.79 8.28
C GLU A 243 3.07 -16.04 7.74
N TRP A 244 3.49 -16.03 6.48
CA TRP A 244 4.05 -17.19 5.79
C TRP A 244 5.33 -17.71 6.45
N GLY A 245 6.32 -16.84 6.68
CA GLY A 245 7.60 -17.19 7.26
C GLY A 245 7.57 -17.57 8.75
N ASN A 246 6.46 -17.30 9.44
CA ASN A 246 6.21 -17.75 10.82
C ASN A 246 5.33 -18.99 10.91
N ASN A 247 4.76 -19.45 9.80
CA ASN A 247 4.01 -20.71 9.74
C ASN A 247 4.93 -21.82 9.21
N THR A 248 5.49 -22.64 10.12
CA THR A 248 6.45 -23.70 9.79
C THR A 248 5.84 -24.87 8.99
N THR A 249 4.52 -24.87 8.76
CA THR A 249 3.85 -25.88 7.92
C THR A 249 3.80 -25.47 6.44
N LEU A 250 4.08 -24.20 6.13
CA LEU A 250 4.08 -23.70 4.76
C LEU A 250 5.46 -23.92 4.10
N PRO A 251 5.48 -24.21 2.78
CA PRO A 251 6.73 -24.45 2.06
C PRO A 251 7.51 -23.13 1.87
N ILE A 252 8.83 -23.24 1.86
CA ILE A 252 9.77 -22.14 1.58
C ILE A 252 10.82 -22.57 0.55
N GLU A 253 11.39 -21.58 -0.13
CA GLU A 253 12.51 -21.72 -1.06
C GLU A 253 13.62 -20.72 -0.72
#